data_0964d1338aa0213cfa7ffd8fa224c02a
#
_entry.id   0964d1338aa0213cfa7ffd8fa224c02a
#
_cell.length_a   1.000
_cell.length_b   1.000
_cell.length_c   1.000
_cell.angle_alpha   90.00
_cell.angle_beta   90.00
_cell.angle_gamma   90.00
#
_symmetry.space_group_name_H-M   'P 1'
#
loop_
_entity.id
_entity.type
_entity.pdbx_description
1 polymer ?
#
loop_
_entity_poly.entity_id
_entity_poly.type
_entity_poly.pdbx_seq_one_letter_code
_entity_poly.pdbx_strand_id
1 'polypeptide(L)'
;LGQSVFSNTQNGQMYELYSAEWNGSVFLISGNGISNQEFHTFNFYENNYYIFENNGSNQSRINIGENNNSIYSKSDVWNNGAYSDDEYLVFQPDFNSSRTFYYFNLYSSNSTGQINISAYDSAFLHPQINVPSLKFGQSVVINDWNQTIFGSPGEAGFDDGAIHIFNLESNGSYSYYEKIIPSVSGLLGQFGHSLEVVNEFLFVGSPDISSYSGLVDVYRRESNGSYGVFQSLNSYSQALDSFGWDISADAQNLAISSLQSINNRGGKVSIFENNGTNWNFSSFLSADD
;
A
#
# COMPACT_ATOMS: atom_id res chain seq x y z
N LEU A 1 26.41 10.09 1.07
CA LEU A 1 26.40 11.02 2.17
C LEU A 1 25.03 11.68 2.19
N GLY A 2 24.17 11.33 3.15
CA GLY A 2 23.00 12.08 3.56
C GLY A 2 21.82 12.10 2.57
N GLN A 3 21.13 10.97 2.34
CA GLN A 3 19.76 11.00 1.86
C GLN A 3 18.89 11.56 2.99
N SER A 4 18.50 12.80 2.91
CA SER A 4 17.39 13.31 3.70
C SER A 4 16.09 12.99 2.95
N VAL A 5 15.60 11.79 3.16
CA VAL A 5 14.20 11.46 2.84
C VAL A 5 13.36 12.16 3.89
N PHE A 6 12.77 13.28 3.55
CA PHE A 6 11.74 13.88 4.39
C PHE A 6 10.46 13.09 4.19
N SER A 7 10.26 12.05 5.02
CA SER A 7 8.97 11.39 5.16
C SER A 7 8.08 12.26 6.04
N ASN A 8 7.29 13.12 5.45
CA ASN A 8 6.19 13.75 6.14
C ASN A 8 4.91 13.00 5.74
N THR A 9 4.31 12.28 6.68
CA THR A 9 3.07 11.55 6.45
C THR A 9 1.90 12.40 6.87
N GLN A 10 1.13 12.91 5.92
CA GLN A 10 -0.29 13.16 6.17
C GLN A 10 -1.06 11.95 5.59
N ASN A 11 -1.76 11.22 6.43
CA ASN A 11 -2.57 10.05 6.09
C ASN A 11 -1.82 8.83 5.52
N GLY A 12 -0.58 8.58 5.92
CA GLY A 12 0.14 7.34 5.56
C GLY A 12 0.57 7.23 4.10
N GLN A 13 0.47 8.29 3.29
CA GLN A 13 0.94 8.31 1.91
C GLN A 13 2.31 8.97 1.80
N MET A 14 3.22 8.33 1.06
CA MET A 14 4.52 8.93 0.74
C MET A 14 4.39 9.95 -0.36
N TYR A 15 5.15 11.00 -0.22
CA TYR A 15 5.35 11.96 -1.28
C TYR A 15 6.84 12.25 -1.47
N GLU A 16 7.23 12.51 -2.69
CA GLU A 16 8.54 13.03 -3.01
C GLU A 16 8.45 14.54 -3.16
N LEU A 17 9.32 15.25 -2.43
CA LEU A 17 9.38 16.71 -2.46
C LEU A 17 10.54 17.18 -3.33
N TYR A 18 10.22 18.05 -4.26
CA TYR A 18 11.17 18.73 -5.14
C TYR A 18 11.04 20.24 -4.99
N SER A 19 12.17 20.93 -4.97
CA SER A 19 12.23 22.38 -5.06
C SER A 19 12.42 22.77 -6.53
N ALA A 20 11.63 23.73 -6.99
CA ALA A 20 11.72 24.29 -8.32
C ALA A 20 12.04 25.79 -8.23
N GLU A 21 13.28 26.17 -8.43
CA GLU A 21 13.75 27.55 -8.40
C GLU A 21 13.84 28.13 -9.83
N TRP A 22 13.24 29.27 -10.06
CA TRP A 22 13.29 29.95 -11.36
C TRP A 22 14.49 30.88 -11.45
N ASN A 23 15.44 30.60 -12.37
CA ASN A 23 16.63 31.42 -12.57
C ASN A 23 16.46 32.55 -13.59
N GLY A 24 15.25 32.83 -14.06
CA GLY A 24 14.92 33.82 -15.09
C GLY A 24 14.80 33.24 -16.51
N SER A 25 15.17 31.98 -16.69
CA SER A 25 15.13 31.29 -17.99
C SER A 25 14.51 29.90 -17.89
N VAL A 26 14.92 29.11 -16.91
CA VAL A 26 14.49 27.71 -16.69
C VAL A 26 14.30 27.45 -15.22
N PHE A 27 13.57 26.37 -14.88
CA PHE A 27 13.54 25.85 -13.53
C PHE A 27 14.79 25.05 -13.21
N LEU A 28 15.41 25.37 -12.08
CA LEU A 28 16.46 24.55 -11.46
C LEU A 28 15.77 23.61 -10.47
N ILE A 29 15.87 22.31 -10.72
CA ILE A 29 15.22 21.30 -9.90
C ILE A 29 16.21 20.74 -8.89
N SER A 30 15.80 20.69 -7.64
CA SER A 30 16.53 20.07 -6.54
C SER A 30 15.61 19.20 -5.70
N GLY A 31 16.16 18.20 -5.03
CA GLY A 31 15.41 17.24 -4.18
C GLY A 31 15.69 15.80 -4.60
N ASN A 32 15.46 14.86 -3.71
CA ASN A 32 15.63 13.42 -3.94
C ASN A 32 16.95 13.03 -4.68
N GLY A 33 18.08 13.62 -4.25
CA GLY A 33 19.38 13.38 -4.85
C GLY A 33 19.71 14.22 -6.09
N ILE A 34 18.78 15.07 -6.54
CA ILE A 34 18.96 16.03 -7.63
C ILE A 34 19.44 17.36 -7.03
N SER A 35 20.35 18.05 -7.69
CA SER A 35 20.85 19.34 -7.26
C SER A 35 20.95 20.29 -8.43
N ASN A 36 20.13 21.35 -8.42
CA ASN A 36 20.14 22.47 -9.37
C ASN A 36 20.21 22.06 -10.85
N GLN A 37 19.43 21.04 -11.24
CA GLN A 37 19.43 20.56 -12.62
C GLN A 37 18.43 21.31 -13.50
N GLU A 38 18.90 21.79 -14.64
CA GLU A 38 18.07 22.32 -15.71
C GLU A 38 17.45 21.17 -16.54
N PHE A 39 16.20 21.33 -17.00
CA PHE A 39 15.52 20.37 -17.88
C PHE A 39 15.53 18.93 -17.36
N HIS A 40 15.51 18.76 -16.04
CA HIS A 40 15.53 17.41 -15.47
C HIS A 40 14.36 16.58 -16.00
N THR A 41 14.65 15.34 -16.38
CA THR A 41 13.62 14.36 -16.73
C THR A 41 13.29 13.50 -15.50
N PHE A 42 12.07 13.60 -15.05
CA PHE A 42 11.57 12.75 -13.97
C PHE A 42 11.06 11.42 -14.51
N ASN A 43 11.27 10.36 -13.72
CA ASN A 43 10.63 9.08 -13.92
C ASN A 43 9.79 8.79 -12.68
N PHE A 44 8.50 9.04 -12.79
CA PHE A 44 7.53 8.89 -11.71
C PHE A 44 6.73 7.60 -11.88
N TYR A 45 6.14 7.14 -10.80
CA TYR A 45 5.26 5.97 -10.78
C TYR A 45 3.81 6.39 -10.55
N GLU A 46 2.89 5.64 -11.12
CA GLU A 46 1.45 5.85 -10.92
C GLU A 46 1.09 5.79 -9.43
N ASN A 47 0.10 6.56 -9.02
CA ASN A 47 -0.45 6.63 -7.67
C ASN A 47 0.47 7.17 -6.55
N ASN A 48 1.72 7.48 -6.82
CA ASN A 48 2.57 8.21 -5.87
C ASN A 48 2.29 9.70 -5.92
N TYR A 49 2.56 10.39 -4.80
CA TYR A 49 2.46 11.85 -4.74
C TYR A 49 3.82 12.48 -5.00
N TYR A 50 3.83 13.46 -5.88
CA TYR A 50 5.00 14.27 -6.21
C TYR A 50 4.67 15.72 -5.95
N ILE A 51 5.45 16.37 -5.09
CA ILE A 51 5.23 17.73 -4.67
C ILE A 51 6.36 18.60 -5.19
N PHE A 52 6.00 19.65 -5.89
CA PHE A 52 6.93 20.69 -6.34
C PHE A 52 6.70 21.95 -5.53
N GLU A 53 7.67 22.32 -4.73
CA GLU A 53 7.71 23.60 -4.02
C GLU A 53 8.27 24.66 -4.98
N ASN A 54 7.51 25.70 -5.23
CA ASN A 54 7.96 26.80 -6.06
C ASN A 54 8.73 27.81 -5.20
N ASN A 55 10.04 27.82 -5.29
CA ASN A 55 10.95 28.72 -4.60
C ASN A 55 11.39 29.91 -5.49
N GLY A 56 10.59 30.24 -6.49
CA GLY A 56 10.90 31.31 -7.43
C GLY A 56 10.18 32.61 -7.12
N SER A 57 10.64 33.70 -7.72
CA SER A 57 9.99 35.02 -7.65
C SER A 57 8.62 35.01 -8.32
N ASN A 58 7.78 36.00 -8.02
CA ASN A 58 6.41 36.23 -8.54
C ASN A 58 6.21 36.16 -10.08
N GLN A 59 7.24 35.84 -10.84
CA GLN A 59 7.18 35.69 -12.32
C GLN A 59 7.32 34.24 -12.77
N SER A 60 7.42 33.30 -11.85
CA SER A 60 7.58 31.88 -12.16
C SER A 60 6.36 31.10 -11.71
N ARG A 61 5.72 30.41 -12.62
CA ARG A 61 4.62 29.46 -12.32
C ARG A 61 5.00 28.09 -12.81
N ILE A 62 5.19 27.19 -11.88
CA ILE A 62 5.36 25.79 -12.27
C ILE A 62 4.01 25.19 -12.65
N ASN A 63 3.94 24.61 -13.84
CA ASN A 63 2.75 23.97 -14.39
C ASN A 63 3.09 22.58 -14.87
N ILE A 64 2.12 21.68 -14.83
CA ILE A 64 2.18 20.36 -15.44
C ILE A 64 1.14 20.26 -16.55
N GLY A 65 1.51 19.69 -17.68
CA GLY A 65 0.64 19.48 -18.83
C GLY A 65 1.07 18.31 -19.71
N GLU A 66 0.16 17.83 -20.54
CA GLU A 66 0.45 16.79 -21.55
C GLU A 66 1.29 17.32 -22.73
N ASN A 67 1.45 18.62 -22.80
CA ASN A 67 2.36 19.32 -23.70
C ASN A 67 2.84 20.60 -23.01
N ASN A 68 3.87 21.24 -23.55
CA ASN A 68 4.51 22.42 -22.98
C ASN A 68 3.70 23.73 -23.08
N ASN A 69 2.46 23.68 -23.53
CA ASN A 69 1.63 24.88 -23.80
C ASN A 69 0.24 24.83 -23.17
N SER A 70 -0.16 23.73 -22.58
CA SER A 70 -1.48 23.58 -21.97
C SER A 70 -1.39 23.01 -20.57
N ILE A 71 -2.01 23.71 -19.63
CA ILE A 71 -2.13 23.28 -18.24
C ILE A 71 -3.05 22.05 -18.20
N TYR A 72 -2.58 21.00 -17.54
CA TYR A 72 -3.37 19.82 -17.26
C TYR A 72 -4.43 20.11 -16.19
N SER A 73 -5.68 19.85 -16.49
CA SER A 73 -6.83 20.29 -15.67
C SER A 73 -7.57 19.15 -14.97
N LYS A 74 -7.00 17.95 -14.94
CA LYS A 74 -7.62 16.82 -14.23
C LYS A 74 -7.32 16.83 -12.73
N SER A 75 -8.03 16.00 -12.00
CA SER A 75 -8.00 15.92 -10.53
C SER A 75 -6.71 15.38 -9.92
N ASP A 76 -5.82 14.81 -10.73
CA ASP A 76 -4.52 14.29 -10.34
C ASP A 76 -3.41 15.36 -10.23
N VAL A 77 -3.73 16.62 -10.53
CA VAL A 77 -2.84 17.76 -10.29
C VAL A 77 -3.59 18.83 -9.47
N TRP A 78 -3.08 19.13 -8.27
CA TRP A 78 -3.59 20.20 -7.42
C TRP A 78 -2.68 21.41 -7.50
N ASN A 79 -3.30 22.60 -7.43
CA ASN A 79 -2.62 23.89 -7.48
C ASN A 79 -1.67 24.02 -8.69
N ASN A 80 -2.14 23.54 -9.87
CA ASN A 80 -1.38 23.65 -11.11
C ASN A 80 -1.23 25.13 -11.45
N GLY A 81 0.01 25.63 -11.54
CA GLY A 81 0.33 27.03 -11.72
C GLY A 81 0.71 27.75 -10.42
N ALA A 82 1.17 27.02 -9.39
CA ALA A 82 1.77 27.58 -8.18
C ALA A 82 2.80 28.66 -8.55
N TYR A 83 2.67 29.87 -8.00
CA TYR A 83 3.39 31.05 -8.50
C TYR A 83 4.05 31.93 -7.43
N SER A 84 3.85 31.64 -6.15
CA SER A 84 4.49 32.38 -5.07
C SER A 84 5.48 31.52 -4.31
N ASP A 85 6.41 32.18 -3.60
CA ASP A 85 7.27 31.50 -2.65
C ASP A 85 6.40 30.72 -1.66
N ASP A 86 6.81 29.50 -1.35
CA ASP A 86 6.11 28.57 -0.45
C ASP A 86 4.78 27.99 -1.01
N GLU A 87 4.46 28.16 -2.29
CA GLU A 87 3.35 27.45 -2.91
C GLU A 87 3.78 26.09 -3.48
N TYR A 88 2.89 25.13 -3.32
CA TYR A 88 3.13 23.76 -3.74
C TYR A 88 2.20 23.37 -4.88
N LEU A 89 2.76 22.73 -5.92
CA LEU A 89 2.02 21.94 -6.88
C LEU A 89 2.10 20.48 -6.47
N VAL A 90 0.97 19.79 -6.41
CA VAL A 90 0.91 18.36 -6.10
C VAL A 90 0.44 17.59 -7.33
N PHE A 91 1.18 16.59 -7.72
CA PHE A 91 0.88 15.71 -8.84
C PHE A 91 0.81 14.26 -8.38
N GLN A 92 -0.32 13.62 -8.67
CA GLN A 92 -0.54 12.19 -8.43
C GLN A 92 -1.04 11.55 -9.73
N PRO A 93 -0.15 11.01 -10.57
CA PRO A 93 -0.57 10.34 -11.80
C PRO A 93 -1.38 9.07 -11.49
N ASP A 94 -2.55 8.95 -12.07
CA ASP A 94 -3.40 7.77 -11.98
C ASP A 94 -3.22 6.81 -13.17
N PHE A 95 -3.92 5.66 -13.16
CA PHE A 95 -3.89 4.69 -14.27
C PHE A 95 -4.43 5.22 -15.60
N ASN A 96 -5.16 6.32 -15.59
CA ASN A 96 -5.70 6.97 -16.78
C ASN A 96 -4.85 8.15 -17.23
N SER A 97 -3.74 8.42 -16.54
CA SER A 97 -2.83 9.51 -16.89
C SER A 97 -2.08 9.21 -18.18
N SER A 98 -1.75 10.25 -18.93
CA SER A 98 -0.78 10.14 -20.02
C SER A 98 0.55 9.61 -19.53
N ARG A 99 1.23 8.83 -20.37
CA ARG A 99 2.55 8.26 -20.02
C ARG A 99 3.67 9.31 -20.02
N THR A 100 3.46 10.50 -20.55
CA THR A 100 4.44 11.59 -20.56
C THR A 100 3.75 12.90 -20.28
N PHE A 101 4.29 13.61 -19.31
CA PHE A 101 3.90 14.98 -18.96
C PHE A 101 5.12 15.89 -19.07
N TYR A 102 4.85 17.18 -19.00
CA TYR A 102 5.87 18.22 -19.02
C TYR A 102 5.62 19.18 -17.86
N TYR A 103 6.68 19.57 -17.16
CA TYR A 103 6.62 20.74 -16.27
C TYR A 103 7.23 21.95 -16.96
N PHE A 104 6.62 23.08 -16.80
CA PHE A 104 7.01 24.29 -17.54
C PHE A 104 6.57 25.57 -16.84
N ASN A 105 7.17 26.69 -17.24
CA ASN A 105 6.68 28.02 -16.91
C ASN A 105 5.79 28.52 -18.06
N LEU A 106 4.52 28.83 -17.77
CA LEU A 106 3.56 29.29 -18.76
C LEU A 106 4.00 30.57 -19.51
N TYR A 107 4.86 31.36 -18.89
CA TYR A 107 5.35 32.64 -19.45
C TYR A 107 6.68 32.48 -20.21
N SER A 108 7.21 31.29 -20.34
CA SER A 108 8.48 31.03 -21.03
C SER A 108 8.41 29.74 -21.84
N SER A 109 8.40 29.87 -23.14
CA SER A 109 8.27 28.74 -24.09
C SER A 109 9.47 27.78 -24.10
N ASN A 110 10.58 28.15 -23.47
CA ASN A 110 11.83 27.37 -23.49
C ASN A 110 12.16 26.69 -22.18
N SER A 111 11.26 26.71 -21.19
CA SER A 111 11.51 26.23 -19.82
C SER A 111 10.81 24.92 -19.53
N THR A 112 10.97 23.93 -20.39
CA THR A 112 10.22 22.66 -20.29
C THR A 112 11.11 21.51 -19.89
N GLY A 113 10.80 20.84 -18.79
CA GLY A 113 11.33 19.52 -18.45
C GLY A 113 10.26 18.44 -18.64
N GLN A 114 10.66 17.18 -18.62
CA GLN A 114 9.81 16.05 -18.92
C GLN A 114 9.53 15.21 -17.67
N ILE A 115 8.32 14.67 -17.59
CA ILE A 115 7.90 13.71 -16.59
C ILE A 115 7.41 12.46 -17.32
N ASN A 116 8.13 11.36 -17.17
CA ASN A 116 7.70 10.06 -17.67
C ASN A 116 6.97 9.33 -16.55
N ILE A 117 5.78 8.86 -16.84
CA ILE A 117 5.04 8.00 -15.92
C ILE A 117 5.30 6.55 -16.32
N SER A 118 5.92 5.81 -15.43
CA SER A 118 6.06 4.37 -15.57
C SER A 118 4.91 3.69 -14.85
N ALA A 119 4.36 2.67 -15.49
CA ALA A 119 3.62 1.68 -14.74
C ALA A 119 4.54 1.15 -13.64
N TYR A 120 3.97 0.84 -12.49
CA TYR A 120 4.66 0.27 -11.38
C TYR A 120 5.65 -0.81 -11.86
N ASP A 121 6.91 -0.75 -11.45
CA ASP A 121 7.90 -1.75 -11.87
C ASP A 121 7.48 -3.12 -11.35
N SER A 122 6.97 -3.95 -12.27
CA SER A 122 6.49 -5.30 -11.97
C SER A 122 7.59 -6.27 -11.50
N ALA A 123 8.85 -5.85 -11.53
CA ALA A 123 9.96 -6.65 -11.03
C ALA A 123 10.00 -6.66 -9.49
N PHE A 124 9.43 -5.65 -8.85
CA PHE A 124 9.35 -5.55 -7.40
C PHE A 124 7.91 -5.28 -6.97
N LEU A 125 7.28 -6.27 -6.35
CA LEU A 125 5.99 -6.07 -5.70
C LEU A 125 6.22 -5.30 -4.41
N HIS A 126 5.76 -4.07 -4.36
CA HIS A 126 5.80 -3.26 -3.14
C HIS A 126 4.48 -2.51 -2.96
N PRO A 127 4.10 -2.16 -1.75
CA PRO A 127 2.88 -1.39 -1.52
C PRO A 127 3.00 -0.05 -2.25
N GLN A 128 1.88 0.48 -2.67
CA GLN A 128 1.80 1.84 -3.24
C GLN A 128 2.21 2.92 -2.24
N ILE A 129 2.52 2.53 -1.02
CA ILE A 129 2.94 3.38 0.08
C ILE A 129 4.24 2.80 0.64
N ASN A 130 5.32 3.54 0.53
CA ASN A 130 6.60 3.14 1.12
C ASN A 130 6.80 3.86 2.46
N VAL A 131 6.16 3.40 3.51
CA VAL A 131 6.35 3.88 4.88
C VAL A 131 7.28 2.90 5.62
N PRO A 132 8.34 3.35 6.28
CA PRO A 132 9.10 2.50 7.18
C PRO A 132 8.16 1.87 8.20
N SER A 133 8.29 0.57 8.46
CA SER A 133 7.45 -0.21 9.37
C SER A 133 6.18 -0.85 8.82
N LEU A 134 5.84 -0.73 7.55
CA LEU A 134 4.66 -1.40 6.97
C LEU A 134 4.70 -2.91 7.10
N LYS A 135 5.90 -3.50 7.22
CA LYS A 135 6.11 -4.95 7.22
C LYS A 135 5.46 -5.64 5.99
N PHE A 136 5.45 -4.96 4.84
CA PHE A 136 4.93 -5.52 3.59
C PHE A 136 5.67 -6.80 3.23
N GLY A 137 4.92 -7.84 2.87
CA GLY A 137 5.48 -9.16 2.59
C GLY A 137 5.82 -9.97 3.84
N GLN A 138 5.35 -9.57 5.04
CA GLN A 138 5.49 -10.38 6.25
C GLN A 138 4.85 -11.76 6.06
N SER A 139 3.71 -11.81 5.39
CA SER A 139 3.04 -13.02 4.91
C SER A 139 2.80 -12.93 3.42
N VAL A 140 2.83 -14.05 2.73
CA VAL A 140 2.58 -14.12 1.29
C VAL A 140 1.93 -15.44 0.93
N VAL A 141 0.92 -15.39 0.08
CA VAL A 141 0.26 -16.58 -0.50
C VAL A 141 0.01 -16.35 -1.99
N ILE A 142 -0.08 -17.45 -2.73
CA ILE A 142 -0.43 -17.45 -4.15
C ILE A 142 -1.63 -18.37 -4.31
N ASN A 143 -2.66 -17.90 -5.00
CA ASN A 143 -3.85 -18.68 -5.29
C ASN A 143 -3.82 -19.29 -6.70
N ASP A 144 -4.78 -20.19 -6.98
CA ASP A 144 -4.89 -20.89 -8.27
C ASP A 144 -5.34 -19.96 -9.43
N TRP A 145 -5.68 -18.72 -9.16
CA TRP A 145 -6.09 -17.71 -10.16
C TRP A 145 -4.98 -16.73 -10.52
N ASN A 146 -3.71 -17.12 -10.28
CA ASN A 146 -2.55 -16.26 -10.55
C ASN A 146 -2.56 -14.92 -9.77
N GLN A 147 -3.16 -14.91 -8.58
CA GLN A 147 -3.05 -13.77 -7.68
C GLN A 147 -2.01 -14.06 -6.61
N THR A 148 -1.16 -13.08 -6.36
CA THR A 148 -0.25 -13.06 -5.24
C THR A 148 -0.75 -12.07 -4.20
N ILE A 149 -0.90 -12.50 -2.96
CA ILE A 149 -1.49 -11.73 -1.87
C ILE A 149 -0.41 -11.55 -0.80
N PHE A 150 -0.20 -10.30 -0.39
CA PHE A 150 0.81 -9.91 0.59
C PHE A 150 0.16 -9.31 1.81
N GLY A 151 0.62 -9.70 2.98
CA GLY A 151 0.30 -9.03 4.23
C GLY A 151 1.22 -7.84 4.51
N SER A 152 0.65 -6.78 5.03
CA SER A 152 1.30 -5.54 5.45
C SER A 152 0.77 -5.13 6.83
N PRO A 153 1.08 -5.89 7.90
CA PRO A 153 0.45 -5.70 9.21
C PRO A 153 0.83 -4.42 9.94
N GLY A 154 1.84 -3.70 9.47
CA GLY A 154 2.20 -2.38 9.99
C GLY A 154 1.56 -1.22 9.24
N GLU A 155 0.66 -1.49 8.28
CA GLU A 155 0.02 -0.46 7.46
C GLU A 155 -1.21 0.14 8.16
N ALA A 156 -1.54 1.37 7.74
CA ALA A 156 -2.57 2.22 8.31
C ALA A 156 -2.25 2.75 9.73
N GLY A 157 -2.47 4.01 9.93
CA GLY A 157 -2.14 4.96 10.99
C GLY A 157 -1.89 4.50 12.44
N PHE A 158 -2.15 3.22 12.78
CA PHE A 158 -1.91 2.65 14.11
C PHE A 158 -1.63 1.14 14.04
N ASP A 159 -0.95 0.66 13.00
CA ASP A 159 -0.65 -0.76 12.78
C ASP A 159 -1.92 -1.65 12.71
N ASP A 160 -3.01 -1.12 12.14
CA ASP A 160 -4.23 -1.92 11.91
C ASP A 160 -3.99 -3.00 10.85
N GLY A 161 -3.08 -2.72 9.91
CA GLY A 161 -2.67 -3.62 8.86
C GLY A 161 -3.52 -3.54 7.59
N ALA A 162 -3.00 -4.17 6.54
CA ALA A 162 -3.67 -4.34 5.25
C ALA A 162 -3.17 -5.59 4.52
N ILE A 163 -3.91 -6.03 3.52
CA ILE A 163 -3.41 -6.98 2.52
C ILE A 163 -3.50 -6.37 1.12
N HIS A 164 -2.55 -6.74 0.27
CA HIS A 164 -2.44 -6.26 -1.11
C HIS A 164 -2.49 -7.45 -2.06
N ILE A 165 -3.30 -7.33 -3.10
CA ILE A 165 -3.51 -8.38 -4.10
C ILE A 165 -2.97 -7.89 -5.43
N PHE A 166 -2.18 -8.72 -6.08
CA PHE A 166 -1.63 -8.49 -7.40
C PHE A 166 -1.99 -9.64 -8.33
N ASN A 167 -2.34 -9.33 -9.56
CA ASN A 167 -2.56 -10.33 -10.61
C ASN A 167 -1.25 -10.57 -11.38
N LEU A 168 -0.94 -11.83 -11.64
CA LEU A 168 0.10 -12.20 -12.61
C LEU A 168 -0.50 -12.14 -14.01
N GLU A 169 0.00 -11.25 -14.83
CA GLU A 169 -0.42 -11.03 -16.20
C GLU A 169 0.20 -12.08 -17.15
N SER A 170 -0.41 -12.24 -18.32
CA SER A 170 0.04 -13.21 -19.33
C SER A 170 1.45 -12.95 -19.87
N ASN A 171 1.95 -11.72 -19.74
CA ASN A 171 3.31 -11.33 -20.12
C ASN A 171 4.35 -11.58 -19.00
N GLY A 172 3.93 -12.14 -17.87
CA GLY A 172 4.76 -12.40 -16.71
C GLY A 172 4.95 -11.20 -15.76
N SER A 173 4.33 -10.05 -16.06
CA SER A 173 4.32 -8.90 -15.14
C SER A 173 3.24 -9.06 -14.09
N TYR A 174 3.34 -8.27 -13.02
CA TYR A 174 2.29 -8.19 -12.01
C TYR A 174 1.58 -6.84 -12.12
N SER A 175 0.26 -6.86 -12.01
CA SER A 175 -0.55 -5.66 -11.88
C SER A 175 -1.19 -5.60 -10.50
N TYR A 176 -1.21 -4.41 -9.90
CA TYR A 176 -1.94 -4.20 -8.65
C TYR A 176 -3.43 -4.36 -8.90
N TYR A 177 -4.10 -5.12 -8.05
CA TYR A 177 -5.51 -5.42 -8.21
C TYR A 177 -6.38 -4.79 -7.12
N GLU A 178 -6.09 -5.08 -5.84
CA GLU A 178 -6.95 -4.68 -4.74
C GLU A 178 -6.16 -4.53 -3.44
N LYS A 179 -6.63 -3.63 -2.57
CA LYS A 179 -6.22 -3.53 -1.17
C LYS A 179 -7.42 -3.84 -0.29
N ILE A 180 -7.23 -4.71 0.68
CA ILE A 180 -8.23 -5.00 1.70
C ILE A 180 -7.70 -4.49 3.05
N ILE A 181 -8.54 -3.73 3.74
CA ILE A 181 -8.31 -3.28 5.11
C ILE A 181 -9.24 -4.05 6.06
N PRO A 182 -8.91 -4.17 7.35
CA PRO A 182 -9.76 -4.90 8.28
C PRO A 182 -11.16 -4.28 8.37
N SER A 183 -12.16 -5.14 8.52
CA SER A 183 -13.56 -4.72 8.72
C SER A 183 -13.79 -4.07 10.09
N VAL A 184 -12.95 -4.42 11.07
CA VAL A 184 -12.93 -3.85 12.41
C VAL A 184 -11.57 -3.20 12.61
N SER A 185 -11.56 -1.87 12.68
CA SER A 185 -10.35 -1.12 13.05
C SER A 185 -10.12 -1.26 14.55
N GLY A 186 -8.94 -1.64 14.93
CA GLY A 186 -8.50 -1.71 16.31
C GLY A 186 -7.03 -1.35 16.40
N LEU A 187 -6.67 -0.51 17.35
CA LEU A 187 -5.27 -0.12 17.57
C LEU A 187 -4.38 -1.38 17.63
N LEU A 188 -3.39 -1.44 16.72
CA LEU A 188 -2.37 -2.49 16.67
C LEU A 188 -2.89 -3.89 16.28
N GLY A 189 -3.98 -4.00 15.50
CA GLY A 189 -4.59 -5.29 15.13
C GLY A 189 -3.70 -6.21 14.32
N GLN A 190 -2.74 -5.67 13.58
CA GLN A 190 -1.82 -6.39 12.69
C GLN A 190 -2.53 -7.28 11.65
N PHE A 191 -3.61 -6.79 11.04
CA PHE A 191 -4.29 -7.49 9.95
C PHE A 191 -3.33 -7.78 8.79
N GLY A 192 -3.33 -9.03 8.32
CA GLY A 192 -2.34 -9.50 7.34
C GLY A 192 -1.05 -10.03 7.97
N HIS A 193 -1.03 -10.28 9.31
CA HIS A 193 0.10 -10.91 9.98
C HIS A 193 0.37 -12.32 9.43
N SER A 194 -0.67 -13.10 9.26
CA SER A 194 -0.65 -14.42 8.64
C SER A 194 -1.70 -14.51 7.54
N LEU A 195 -1.40 -15.27 6.50
CA LEU A 195 -2.26 -15.50 5.34
C LEU A 195 -2.28 -16.97 4.98
N GLU A 196 -3.45 -17.46 4.59
CA GLU A 196 -3.61 -18.75 3.97
C GLU A 196 -4.71 -18.67 2.90
N VAL A 197 -4.54 -19.41 1.80
CA VAL A 197 -5.55 -19.48 0.75
C VAL A 197 -5.80 -20.93 0.38
N VAL A 198 -7.07 -21.33 0.38
CA VAL A 198 -7.48 -22.66 -0.09
C VAL A 198 -8.80 -22.55 -0.84
N ASN A 199 -8.85 -23.07 -2.06
CA ASN A 199 -9.97 -22.87 -2.95
C ASN A 199 -10.36 -21.37 -3.03
N GLU A 200 -11.64 -21.05 -2.93
CA GLU A 200 -12.14 -19.67 -2.94
C GLU A 200 -11.94 -18.89 -1.61
N PHE A 201 -11.41 -19.51 -0.57
CA PHE A 201 -11.26 -18.87 0.74
C PHE A 201 -9.87 -18.29 0.95
N LEU A 202 -9.83 -17.09 1.48
CA LEU A 202 -8.64 -16.41 1.96
C LEU A 202 -8.80 -16.14 3.45
N PHE A 203 -7.86 -16.60 4.26
CA PHE A 203 -7.82 -16.41 5.70
C PHE A 203 -6.77 -15.37 6.04
N VAL A 204 -7.13 -14.42 6.88
CA VAL A 204 -6.28 -13.29 7.27
C VAL A 204 -6.24 -13.17 8.77
N GLY A 205 -5.06 -13.33 9.34
CA GLY A 205 -4.83 -13.23 10.78
C GLY A 205 -4.57 -11.80 11.24
N SER A 206 -5.15 -11.48 12.42
CA SER A 206 -4.99 -10.22 13.16
C SER A 206 -4.73 -10.55 14.63
N PRO A 207 -3.52 -11.00 15.01
CA PRO A 207 -3.27 -11.59 16.33
C PRO A 207 -3.36 -10.59 17.49
N ASP A 208 -3.13 -9.30 17.24
CA ASP A 208 -3.05 -8.29 18.29
C ASP A 208 -4.36 -7.50 18.50
N ILE A 209 -5.37 -7.76 17.66
CA ILE A 209 -6.67 -7.07 17.79
C ILE A 209 -7.32 -7.40 19.15
N SER A 210 -8.13 -6.47 19.66
CA SER A 210 -8.89 -6.64 20.91
C SER A 210 -8.01 -7.00 22.12
N SER A 211 -6.92 -6.29 22.32
CA SER A 211 -5.97 -6.52 23.41
C SER A 211 -5.36 -7.93 23.36
N TYR A 212 -4.85 -8.31 22.21
CA TYR A 212 -4.20 -9.61 21.97
C TYR A 212 -5.14 -10.83 22.06
N SER A 213 -6.44 -10.65 21.94
CA SER A 213 -7.36 -11.81 21.82
C SER A 213 -7.23 -12.47 20.46
N GLY A 214 -6.93 -11.66 19.45
CA GLY A 214 -6.77 -12.10 18.07
C GLY A 214 -8.08 -12.36 17.33
N LEU A 215 -7.98 -12.37 16.01
CA LEU A 215 -9.07 -12.60 15.06
C LEU A 215 -8.52 -13.23 13.78
N VAL A 216 -9.30 -14.07 13.13
CA VAL A 216 -9.07 -14.47 11.75
C VAL A 216 -10.31 -14.14 10.93
N ASP A 217 -10.13 -13.22 9.96
CA ASP A 217 -11.17 -12.94 8.98
C ASP A 217 -11.04 -13.91 7.80
N VAL A 218 -12.17 -14.49 7.43
CA VAL A 218 -12.31 -15.37 6.26
C VAL A 218 -13.00 -14.56 5.17
N TYR A 219 -12.34 -14.45 4.04
CA TYR A 219 -12.87 -13.86 2.83
C TYR A 219 -13.19 -14.94 1.82
N ARG A 220 -14.20 -14.70 1.00
CA ARG A 220 -14.53 -15.57 -0.12
C ARG A 220 -14.34 -14.83 -1.42
N ARG A 221 -13.66 -15.49 -2.38
CA ARG A 221 -13.47 -14.95 -3.72
C ARG A 221 -14.78 -14.90 -4.48
N GLU A 222 -15.08 -13.76 -5.06
CA GLU A 222 -16.26 -13.50 -5.87
C GLU A 222 -15.98 -13.76 -7.36
N SER A 223 -17.03 -13.79 -8.18
CA SER A 223 -16.92 -14.06 -9.62
C SER A 223 -16.11 -13.02 -10.40
N ASN A 224 -16.02 -11.79 -9.90
CA ASN A 224 -15.21 -10.71 -10.47
C ASN A 224 -13.74 -10.79 -10.08
N GLY A 225 -13.38 -11.70 -9.15
CA GLY A 225 -12.01 -11.91 -8.65
C GLY A 225 -11.66 -11.16 -7.37
N SER A 226 -12.53 -10.27 -6.87
CA SER A 226 -12.38 -9.62 -5.57
C SER A 226 -12.71 -10.57 -4.41
N TYR A 227 -12.44 -10.13 -3.18
CA TYR A 227 -12.73 -10.89 -1.98
C TYR A 227 -13.75 -10.17 -1.10
N GLY A 228 -14.89 -10.81 -0.86
CA GLY A 228 -15.90 -10.36 0.09
C GLY A 228 -15.74 -11.01 1.46
N VAL A 229 -16.05 -10.28 2.54
CA VAL A 229 -16.07 -10.85 3.90
C VAL A 229 -17.08 -11.98 3.97
N PHE A 230 -16.64 -13.16 4.39
CA PHE A 230 -17.47 -14.35 4.53
C PHE A 230 -17.79 -14.68 5.98
N GLN A 231 -16.77 -14.71 6.85
CA GLN A 231 -16.89 -15.06 8.26
C GLN A 231 -15.74 -14.47 9.06
N SER A 232 -15.96 -14.16 10.34
CA SER A 232 -14.89 -13.86 11.29
C SER A 232 -14.82 -14.94 12.35
N LEU A 233 -13.61 -15.46 12.60
CA LEU A 233 -13.35 -16.50 13.58
C LEU A 233 -12.63 -15.91 14.77
N ASN A 234 -13.18 -16.12 15.96
CA ASN A 234 -12.61 -15.67 17.22
C ASN A 234 -11.98 -16.83 17.96
N SER A 235 -11.04 -16.53 18.85
CA SER A 235 -10.57 -17.52 19.82
C SER A 235 -11.73 -17.99 20.69
N TYR A 236 -11.90 -19.29 20.78
CA TYR A 236 -12.82 -19.92 21.74
C TYR A 236 -12.18 -20.05 23.14
N SER A 237 -10.97 -19.60 23.31
CA SER A 237 -10.25 -19.55 24.55
C SER A 237 -10.25 -18.15 25.19
N GLN A 238 -9.42 -17.92 26.17
CA GLN A 238 -9.43 -16.68 26.94
C GLN A 238 -8.74 -15.53 26.21
N ALA A 239 -8.96 -14.30 26.67
CA ALA A 239 -8.26 -13.10 26.20
C ALA A 239 -6.73 -13.25 26.28
N LEU A 240 -6.00 -12.54 25.39
CA LEU A 240 -4.56 -12.48 25.31
C LEU A 240 -3.89 -13.73 24.71
N ASP A 241 -4.57 -14.39 23.79
CA ASP A 241 -4.08 -15.61 23.14
C ASP A 241 -3.32 -15.36 21.83
N SER A 242 -3.38 -14.15 21.28
CA SER A 242 -2.86 -13.84 19.92
C SER A 242 -3.30 -14.83 18.87
N PHE A 243 -4.61 -15.13 18.84
CA PHE A 243 -5.23 -16.03 17.87
C PHE A 243 -5.08 -15.47 16.44
N GLY A 244 -4.70 -16.31 15.51
CA GLY A 244 -4.38 -15.87 14.15
C GLY A 244 -2.89 -15.55 13.95
N TRP A 245 -2.03 -16.03 14.86
CA TRP A 245 -0.59 -15.87 14.73
C TRP A 245 -0.05 -16.59 13.48
N ASP A 246 -0.50 -17.80 13.27
CA ASP A 246 -0.21 -18.57 12.06
C ASP A 246 -1.44 -19.39 11.66
N ILE A 247 -1.59 -19.62 10.35
CA ILE A 247 -2.77 -20.25 9.75
C ILE A 247 -2.32 -21.28 8.74
N SER A 248 -2.98 -22.43 8.74
CA SER A 248 -2.84 -23.43 7.67
C SER A 248 -4.18 -24.10 7.42
N ALA A 249 -4.52 -24.34 6.16
CA ALA A 249 -5.81 -24.92 5.78
C ALA A 249 -5.68 -25.93 4.65
N ASP A 250 -6.63 -26.86 4.63
CA ASP A 250 -7.00 -27.66 3.47
C ASP A 250 -8.49 -27.41 3.14
N ALA A 251 -9.04 -28.14 2.18
CA ALA A 251 -10.44 -27.97 1.77
C ALA A 251 -11.47 -28.22 2.88
N GLN A 252 -11.10 -28.96 3.93
CA GLN A 252 -12.00 -29.41 4.99
C GLN A 252 -11.61 -28.92 6.38
N ASN A 253 -10.31 -28.70 6.62
CA ASN A 253 -9.77 -28.37 7.93
C ASN A 253 -9.01 -27.05 7.89
N LEU A 254 -9.10 -26.29 8.99
CA LEU A 254 -8.39 -25.07 9.22
C LEU A 254 -7.75 -25.12 10.61
N ALA A 255 -6.45 -24.94 10.67
CA ALA A 255 -5.66 -24.88 11.88
C ALA A 255 -5.20 -23.43 12.12
N ILE A 256 -5.49 -22.89 13.29
CA ILE A 256 -5.12 -21.52 13.67
C ILE A 256 -4.36 -21.56 14.97
N SER A 257 -3.13 -21.03 14.97
CA SER A 257 -2.31 -21.00 16.17
C SER A 257 -2.61 -19.80 17.06
N SER A 258 -2.39 -19.99 18.34
CA SER A 258 -2.44 -18.99 19.42
C SER A 258 -1.19 -19.12 20.28
N LEU A 259 -0.49 -18.01 20.54
CA LEU A 259 0.78 -18.05 21.27
C LEU A 259 0.63 -18.17 22.79
N GLN A 260 -0.49 -17.82 23.35
CA GLN A 260 -0.76 -17.73 24.79
C GLN A 260 0.35 -17.03 25.60
N SER A 261 0.24 -15.72 25.74
CA SER A 261 1.26 -14.92 26.42
C SER A 261 1.11 -14.84 27.95
N ILE A 262 0.01 -15.37 28.53
CA ILE A 262 -0.25 -15.27 29.98
C ILE A 262 -0.03 -16.60 30.68
N ASN A 263 0.65 -16.53 31.83
CA ASN A 263 0.86 -17.60 32.80
C ASN A 263 1.73 -18.78 32.34
N ASN A 264 2.74 -18.58 31.48
CA ASN A 264 3.65 -19.63 31.02
C ASN A 264 2.93 -20.88 30.47
N ARG A 265 1.74 -20.71 29.91
CA ARG A 265 1.06 -21.80 29.19
C ARG A 265 1.66 -21.94 27.81
N GLY A 266 1.88 -23.17 27.39
CA GLY A 266 2.25 -23.49 26.00
C GLY A 266 1.21 -22.93 25.02
N GLY A 267 1.63 -22.61 23.80
CA GLY A 267 0.70 -22.24 22.72
C GLY A 267 -0.32 -23.36 22.46
N LYS A 268 -1.34 -23.06 21.70
CA LYS A 268 -2.33 -24.04 21.23
C LYS A 268 -2.70 -23.78 19.79
N VAL A 269 -3.32 -24.80 19.18
CA VAL A 269 -3.88 -24.72 17.85
C VAL A 269 -5.38 -24.99 17.92
N SER A 270 -6.19 -24.10 17.38
CA SER A 270 -7.63 -24.29 17.22
C SER A 270 -7.90 -24.92 15.87
N ILE A 271 -8.68 -26.00 15.85
CA ILE A 271 -9.09 -26.68 14.63
C ILE A 271 -10.54 -26.34 14.30
N PHE A 272 -10.76 -25.95 13.06
CA PHE A 272 -12.08 -25.70 12.50
C PHE A 272 -12.32 -26.62 11.33
N GLU A 273 -13.56 -27.01 11.13
CA GLU A 273 -14.02 -27.86 10.02
C GLU A 273 -15.01 -27.12 9.12
N ASN A 274 -14.82 -27.26 7.82
CA ASN A 274 -15.72 -26.73 6.82
C ASN A 274 -16.93 -27.66 6.61
N ASN A 275 -18.14 -27.19 6.90
CA ASN A 275 -19.36 -27.96 6.65
C ASN A 275 -20.05 -27.60 5.32
N GLY A 276 -19.36 -26.87 4.43
CA GLY A 276 -19.88 -26.37 3.15
C GLY A 276 -20.59 -25.02 3.23
N THR A 277 -20.95 -24.56 4.44
CA THR A 277 -21.58 -23.24 4.65
C THR A 277 -20.79 -22.34 5.59
N ASN A 278 -20.03 -22.89 6.51
CA ASN A 278 -19.24 -22.15 7.51
C ASN A 278 -18.04 -22.99 7.95
N TRP A 279 -17.05 -22.30 8.50
CA TRP A 279 -15.96 -22.89 9.27
C TRP A 279 -16.36 -22.94 10.74
N ASN A 280 -16.49 -24.15 11.29
CA ASN A 280 -16.98 -24.38 12.65
C ASN A 280 -15.86 -24.91 13.52
N PHE A 281 -15.76 -24.37 14.73
CA PHE A 281 -14.80 -24.86 15.72
C PHE A 281 -15.05 -26.35 16.03
N SER A 282 -13.99 -27.15 16.01
CA SER A 282 -14.02 -28.60 16.25
C SER A 282 -13.27 -28.95 17.55
N SER A 283 -12.01 -28.57 17.67
CA SER A 283 -11.18 -28.98 18.80
C SER A 283 -9.97 -28.06 19.02
N PHE A 284 -9.26 -28.29 20.12
CA PHE A 284 -7.94 -27.73 20.39
C PHE A 284 -6.88 -28.82 20.38
N LEU A 285 -5.68 -28.45 19.95
CA LEU A 285 -4.44 -29.21 20.16
C LEU A 285 -3.53 -28.39 21.07
N SER A 286 -2.93 -29.00 22.10
CA SER A 286 -1.96 -28.37 22.98
C SER A 286 -0.71 -29.24 23.10
N ALA A 287 0.40 -28.64 23.55
CA ALA A 287 1.65 -29.38 23.72
C ALA A 287 1.62 -30.35 24.91
N ASP A 288 0.59 -30.24 25.76
CA ASP A 288 0.42 -31.09 26.95
C ASP A 288 -0.49 -32.31 26.69
N ASP A 289 -0.95 -32.51 25.48
CA ASP A 289 -1.84 -33.63 25.06
C ASP A 289 -1.05 -34.83 24.56
#